data_a00a5f2c8182e0d0cf62ee348ecd9afd
#
_entry.id   a00a5f2c8182e0d0cf62ee348ecd9afd
#
_cell.length_a   1.000
_cell.length_b   1.000
_cell.length_c   1.000
_cell.angle_alpha   90.00
_cell.angle_beta   90.00
_cell.angle_gamma   90.00
#
_symmetry.space_group_name_H-M   'P 1'
#
loop_
_entity.id
_entity.type
_entity.pdbx_description
1 polymer ?
#
loop_
_entity_poly.entity_id
_entity_poly.type
_entity_poly.pdbx_seq_one_letter_code
_entity_poly.pdbx_strand_id
1 'polypeptide(L)'
;MEERLINAKDVQNPTSLGYKKVFHLFMDFSIIFDSLYVMLMLIKGSDAMKSFQYVIKDESGLHARPAGLLVRCAAACDSEVKIQLRSQSVSAKKLFAVMGLCVNHNDEVTITVQGPNEEEDFLKIKEFCEKNF
;
A
#
# COMPACT_ATOMS: atom_id res chain seq x y z
N MET A 1 6.52 -44.88 -43.05
CA MET A 1 6.69 -44.40 -42.36
C MET A 1 6.40 -44.30 -41.39
N GLU A 2 6.11 -44.61 -41.08
CA GLU A 2 5.94 -44.36 -40.05
C GLU A 2 6.52 -43.88 -39.42
N GLU A 3 7.18 -43.79 -39.77
CA GLU A 3 7.80 -43.32 -39.14
C GLU A 3 7.94 -42.28 -39.13
N ARG A 4 7.62 -42.05 -40.01
CA ARG A 4 7.73 -41.11 -39.88
C ARG A 4 7.30 -40.41 -39.31
N LEU A 5 6.71 -41.03 -39.56
CA LEU A 5 6.31 -40.45 -38.66
C LEU A 5 6.74 -40.46 -37.53
N ILE A 6 7.56 -41.30 -37.57
CA ILE A 6 8.08 -41.20 -36.51
C ILE A 6 8.26 -40.21 -36.01
N ASN A 7 8.23 -40.13 -36.69
CA ASN A 7 8.34 -39.17 -36.22
C ASN A 7 7.85 -38.50 -35.62
N ALA A 8 7.58 -38.96 -36.37
CA ALA A 8 7.03 -37.83 -35.68
C ALA A 8 6.70 -38.18 -34.27
N LYS A 9 6.20 -39.30 -34.08
CA LYS A 9 5.84 -39.78 -32.75
C LYS A 9 7.05 -40.13 -31.92
N ASP A 10 7.97 -40.83 -32.54
CA ASP A 10 9.17 -41.27 -31.82
C ASP A 10 10.13 -40.10 -31.57
N VAL A 11 10.18 -39.19 -32.49
CA VAL A 11 11.00 -38.00 -32.33
C VAL A 11 10.40 -37.07 -31.28
N GLN A 12 9.09 -36.96 -31.27
CA GLN A 12 8.42 -36.11 -30.29
C GLN A 12 8.46 -36.71 -28.88
N ASN A 13 8.34 -38.03 -28.75
CA ASN A 13 8.26 -38.64 -27.45
C ASN A 13 9.54 -38.49 -26.66
N PRO A 14 10.71 -38.90 -27.13
CA PRO A 14 11.92 -38.75 -26.32
C PRO A 14 12.33 -37.30 -26.17
N THR A 15 12.28 -36.54 -27.23
CA THR A 15 12.73 -35.16 -27.19
C THR A 15 11.73 -34.26 -26.46
N SER A 16 10.45 -34.44 -26.74
CA SER A 16 9.43 -33.61 -26.09
C SER A 16 9.26 -33.97 -24.62
N LEU A 17 9.50 -35.21 -24.22
CA LEU A 17 9.46 -35.58 -22.82
C LEU A 17 10.59 -34.91 -22.04
N GLY A 18 11.80 -34.93 -22.55
CA GLY A 18 12.92 -34.26 -21.93
C GLY A 18 12.73 -32.74 -21.91
N TYR A 19 12.24 -32.22 -23.01
CA TYR A 19 11.96 -30.80 -23.11
C TYR A 19 10.86 -30.38 -22.16
N LYS A 20 9.78 -31.14 -22.09
CA LYS A 20 8.68 -30.87 -21.18
C LYS A 20 9.11 -30.94 -19.72
N LYS A 21 10.00 -31.85 -19.41
CA LYS A 21 10.50 -31.99 -18.05
C LYS A 21 11.33 -30.77 -17.64
N VAL A 22 12.20 -30.33 -18.52
CA VAL A 22 13.00 -29.13 -18.28
C VAL A 22 12.09 -27.89 -18.21
N PHE A 23 11.11 -27.83 -19.13
CA PHE A 23 10.15 -26.73 -19.15
C PHE A 23 9.27 -26.73 -17.88
N HIS A 24 8.88 -27.92 -17.45
CA HIS A 24 8.10 -28.06 -16.21
C HIS A 24 8.90 -27.62 -14.99
N LEU A 25 10.17 -28.00 -14.91
CA LEU A 25 11.06 -27.56 -13.85
C LEU A 25 11.23 -26.04 -13.88
N PHE A 26 11.35 -25.49 -15.06
CA PHE A 26 11.48 -24.05 -15.24
C PHE A 26 10.19 -23.31 -14.83
N MET A 27 9.05 -23.86 -15.21
CA MET A 27 7.73 -23.34 -14.82
C MET A 27 7.52 -23.42 -13.32
N ASP A 28 7.87 -24.55 -12.72
CA ASP A 28 7.74 -24.72 -11.27
C ASP A 28 8.61 -23.71 -10.52
N PHE A 29 9.82 -23.47 -11.01
CA PHE A 29 10.70 -22.47 -10.42
C PHE A 29 10.11 -21.06 -10.56
N SER A 30 9.54 -20.75 -11.72
CA SER A 30 8.87 -19.47 -11.96
C SER A 30 7.64 -19.31 -11.06
N ILE A 31 6.84 -20.36 -10.91
CA ILE A 31 5.66 -20.33 -10.05
C ILE A 31 6.07 -20.14 -8.59
N ILE A 32 7.12 -20.83 -8.14
CA ILE A 32 7.63 -20.66 -6.78
C ILE A 32 8.15 -19.24 -6.57
N PHE A 33 8.84 -18.70 -7.57
CA PHE A 33 9.38 -17.33 -7.53
C PHE A 33 8.24 -16.31 -7.52
N ASP A 34 7.22 -16.49 -8.37
CA ASP A 34 6.04 -15.64 -8.39
C ASP A 34 5.26 -15.74 -7.10
N SER A 35 5.13 -16.94 -6.55
CA SER A 35 4.45 -17.15 -5.28
C SER A 35 5.19 -16.47 -4.14
N LEU A 36 6.51 -16.53 -4.13
CA LEU A 36 7.32 -15.84 -3.14
C LEU A 36 7.20 -14.32 -3.30
N TYR A 37 7.20 -13.84 -4.54
CA TYR A 37 7.04 -12.44 -4.85
C TYR A 37 5.67 -11.93 -4.42
N VAL A 38 4.61 -12.68 -4.75
CA VAL A 38 3.25 -12.36 -4.32
C VAL A 38 3.14 -12.40 -2.80
N MET A 39 3.77 -13.37 -2.17
CA MET A 39 3.78 -13.49 -0.72
C MET A 39 4.50 -12.30 -0.08
N LEU A 40 5.63 -11.88 -0.65
CA LEU A 40 6.35 -10.68 -0.21
C LEU A 40 5.53 -9.41 -0.45
N MET A 41 4.81 -9.35 -1.56
CA MET A 41 3.89 -8.24 -1.85
C MET A 41 2.73 -8.21 -0.87
N LEU A 42 2.17 -9.37 -0.53
CA LEU A 42 1.10 -9.50 0.46
C LEU A 42 1.59 -9.10 1.85
N ILE A 43 2.80 -9.51 2.22
CA ILE A 43 3.40 -9.12 3.50
C ILE A 43 3.65 -7.61 3.54
N LYS A 44 4.07 -7.01 2.42
CA LYS A 44 4.29 -5.57 2.35
C LYS A 44 3.02 -4.77 2.20
N GLY A 45 2.02 -5.32 1.51
CA GLY A 45 0.87 -4.53 1.05
C GLY A 45 -0.39 -4.68 1.85
N SER A 46 -0.60 -5.79 2.57
CA SER A 46 -1.92 -6.06 3.10
C SER A 46 -2.16 -5.51 4.49
N ASP A 47 -1.15 -5.37 5.31
CA ASP A 47 -1.37 -5.03 6.70
C ASP A 47 -0.43 -3.96 7.25
N ALA A 48 0.42 -3.41 6.43
CA ALA A 48 1.35 -2.39 6.87
C ALA A 48 0.67 -1.03 6.91
N MET A 49 -0.32 -0.93 7.77
CA MET A 49 -0.96 0.34 8.07
C MET A 49 -0.09 1.05 9.11
N LYS A 50 0.45 2.19 8.74
CA LYS A 50 1.25 2.99 9.66
C LYS A 50 0.39 4.06 10.29
N SER A 51 0.52 4.22 11.58
CA SER A 51 -0.23 5.23 12.30
C SER A 51 0.64 5.89 13.35
N PHE A 52 0.31 7.12 13.67
CA PHE A 52 0.91 7.84 14.78
C PHE A 52 -0.13 8.73 15.43
N GLN A 53 0.11 9.05 16.67
CA GLN A 53 -0.74 9.95 17.44
C GLN A 53 -0.06 11.31 17.52
N TYR A 54 -0.88 12.34 17.45
CA TYR A 54 -0.40 13.71 17.53
C TYR A 54 -1.35 14.57 18.35
N VAL A 55 -0.82 15.33 19.25
CA VAL A 55 -1.61 16.27 20.06
C VAL A 55 -1.58 17.63 19.36
N ILE A 56 -2.76 18.17 19.10
CA ILE A 56 -2.91 19.46 18.44
C ILE A 56 -2.50 20.58 19.39
N LYS A 57 -1.46 21.29 19.03
CA LYS A 57 -0.90 22.36 19.88
C LYS A 57 -1.46 23.73 19.54
N ASP A 58 -2.04 23.87 18.36
CA ASP A 58 -2.64 25.15 17.95
C ASP A 58 -3.82 25.46 18.85
N GLU A 59 -3.85 26.69 19.39
CA GLU A 59 -4.89 27.11 20.32
C GLU A 59 -6.29 27.10 19.68
N SER A 60 -6.33 27.31 18.37
CA SER A 60 -7.57 27.30 17.60
C SER A 60 -8.00 25.89 17.15
N GLY A 61 -7.21 24.89 17.47
CA GLY A 61 -7.46 23.54 17.00
C GLY A 61 -7.25 23.38 15.52
N LEU A 62 -7.88 22.38 14.96
CA LEU A 62 -7.76 22.08 13.53
C LEU A 62 -8.84 22.84 12.74
N HIS A 63 -8.72 24.16 12.68
CA HIS A 63 -9.66 25.00 11.95
C HIS A 63 -9.31 25.02 10.44
N ALA A 64 -9.99 25.88 9.67
CA ALA A 64 -9.95 25.86 8.20
C ALA A 64 -8.53 25.93 7.62
N ARG A 65 -7.64 26.75 8.18
CA ARG A 65 -6.31 26.94 7.63
C ARG A 65 -5.43 25.72 7.83
N PRO A 66 -5.21 25.21 9.05
CA PRO A 66 -4.40 24.00 9.23
C PRO A 66 -5.06 22.77 8.62
N ALA A 67 -6.38 22.68 8.65
CA ALA A 67 -7.10 21.59 7.98
C ALA A 67 -6.87 21.62 6.47
N GLY A 68 -6.91 22.79 5.87
CA GLY A 68 -6.65 22.97 4.45
C GLY A 68 -5.22 22.56 4.06
N LEU A 69 -4.25 22.91 4.91
CA LEU A 69 -2.86 22.51 4.68
C LEU A 69 -2.68 20.99 4.80
N LEU A 70 -3.33 20.39 5.79
CA LEU A 70 -3.30 18.92 5.96
C LEU A 70 -3.90 18.22 4.75
N VAL A 71 -5.07 18.67 4.30
CA VAL A 71 -5.74 18.12 3.14
C VAL A 71 -4.86 18.21 1.90
N ARG A 72 -4.20 19.33 1.72
CA ARG A 72 -3.29 19.51 0.58
C ARG A 72 -2.10 18.56 0.66
N CYS A 73 -1.53 18.40 1.83
CA CYS A 73 -0.43 17.45 2.04
C CYS A 73 -0.89 16.03 1.80
N ALA A 74 -2.04 15.65 2.33
CA ALA A 74 -2.60 14.30 2.16
C ALA A 74 -2.97 14.04 0.70
N ALA A 75 -3.48 15.04 -0.01
CA ALA A 75 -3.84 14.90 -1.42
C ALA A 75 -2.62 14.66 -2.31
N ALA A 76 -1.44 15.12 -1.89
CA ALA A 76 -0.19 14.89 -2.60
C ALA A 76 0.37 13.49 -2.36
N CYS A 77 -0.20 12.74 -1.42
CA CYS A 77 0.21 11.38 -1.13
C CYS A 77 -0.55 10.38 -2.01
N ASP A 78 0.15 9.34 -2.44
CA ASP A 78 -0.50 8.25 -3.19
C ASP A 78 -1.27 7.32 -2.25
N SER A 79 -0.84 7.24 -1.01
CA SER A 79 -1.48 6.40 0.01
C SER A 79 -2.75 7.04 0.53
N GLU A 80 -3.63 6.22 1.07
CA GLU A 80 -4.78 6.71 1.79
C GLU A 80 -4.34 7.25 3.14
N VAL A 81 -4.79 8.46 3.47
CA VAL A 81 -4.50 9.11 4.75
C VAL A 81 -5.80 9.36 5.47
N LYS A 82 -5.90 8.88 6.70
CA LYS A 82 -7.07 9.07 7.54
C LYS A 82 -6.67 9.80 8.81
N ILE A 83 -7.58 10.60 9.31
CA ILE A 83 -7.45 11.24 10.60
C ILE A 83 -8.61 10.82 11.49
N GLN A 84 -8.30 10.45 12.70
CA GLN A 84 -9.28 9.96 13.65
C GLN A 84 -9.23 10.77 14.94
N LEU A 85 -10.38 11.16 15.41
CA LEU A 85 -10.56 11.75 16.73
C LEU A 85 -11.56 10.90 17.49
N ARG A 86 -11.12 10.32 18.61
CA ARG A 86 -11.93 9.40 19.42
C ARG A 86 -12.42 8.24 18.55
N SER A 87 -13.72 8.13 18.33
CA SER A 87 -14.30 7.05 17.51
C SER A 87 -14.59 7.43 16.06
N GLN A 88 -14.35 8.69 15.70
CA GLN A 88 -14.64 9.18 14.35
C GLN A 88 -13.39 9.22 13.51
N SER A 89 -13.42 8.54 12.37
CA SER A 89 -12.31 8.48 11.42
C SER A 89 -12.78 8.96 10.05
N VAL A 90 -12.05 9.86 9.45
CA VAL A 90 -12.38 10.43 8.15
C VAL A 90 -11.15 10.49 7.25
N SER A 91 -11.37 10.62 5.95
CA SER A 91 -10.28 10.81 5.00
C SER A 91 -9.64 12.18 5.20
N ALA A 92 -8.34 12.21 5.38
CA ALA A 92 -7.59 13.47 5.47
C ALA A 92 -7.51 14.21 4.14
N LYS A 93 -7.98 13.59 3.06
CA LYS A 93 -8.02 14.22 1.73
C LYS A 93 -9.28 15.04 1.51
N LYS A 94 -10.22 15.05 2.46
CA LYS A 94 -11.50 15.73 2.35
C LYS A 94 -11.60 16.82 3.41
N LEU A 95 -11.56 18.07 2.97
CA LEU A 95 -11.52 19.22 3.86
C LEU A 95 -12.70 19.29 4.81
N PHE A 96 -13.92 19.17 4.29
CA PHE A 96 -15.11 19.28 5.12
C PHE A 96 -15.23 18.13 6.12
N ALA A 97 -14.76 16.94 5.74
CA ALA A 97 -14.73 15.80 6.64
C ALA A 97 -13.76 16.05 7.80
N VAL A 98 -12.59 16.57 7.51
CA VAL A 98 -11.58 16.92 8.53
C VAL A 98 -12.12 18.00 9.46
N MET A 99 -12.71 19.05 8.92
CA MET A 99 -13.29 20.12 9.71
C MET A 99 -14.45 19.64 10.57
N GLY A 100 -15.21 18.67 10.04
CA GLY A 100 -16.35 18.07 10.75
C GLY A 100 -15.96 17.29 11.99
N LEU A 101 -14.71 16.91 12.15
CA LEU A 101 -14.23 16.27 13.37
C LEU A 101 -14.19 17.22 14.57
N CYS A 102 -14.15 18.52 14.31
CA CYS A 102 -14.11 19.54 15.37
C CYS A 102 -12.97 19.32 16.35
N VAL A 103 -11.77 19.13 15.81
CA VAL A 103 -10.57 18.88 16.63
C VAL A 103 -10.16 20.18 17.31
N ASN A 104 -10.01 20.14 18.63
CA ASN A 104 -9.69 21.30 19.42
C ASN A 104 -8.26 21.25 19.91
N HIS A 105 -7.85 22.34 20.53
CA HIS A 105 -6.54 22.41 21.21
C HIS A 105 -6.42 21.28 22.24
N ASN A 106 -5.27 20.64 22.28
CA ASN A 106 -4.93 19.53 23.14
C ASN A 106 -5.67 18.23 22.83
N ASP A 107 -6.48 18.19 21.78
CA ASP A 107 -7.04 16.92 21.33
C ASP A 107 -5.93 16.06 20.71
N GLU A 108 -5.98 14.77 21.02
CA GLU A 108 -5.09 13.80 20.42
C GLU A 108 -5.78 13.18 19.22
N VAL A 109 -5.16 13.29 18.05
CA VAL A 109 -5.65 12.67 16.83
C VAL A 109 -4.72 11.53 16.43
N THR A 110 -5.30 10.51 15.82
CA THR A 110 -4.53 9.41 15.23
C THR A 110 -4.55 9.58 13.72
N ILE A 111 -3.39 9.64 13.12
CA ILE A 111 -3.25 9.71 11.67
C ILE A 111 -2.76 8.36 11.18
N THR A 112 -3.46 7.82 10.19
CA THR A 112 -3.20 6.51 9.63
C THR A 112 -2.89 6.66 8.15
N VAL A 113 -1.82 6.03 7.71
CA VAL A 113 -1.39 6.02 6.32
C VAL A 113 -1.32 4.58 5.84
N GLN A 114 -2.00 4.29 4.74
CA GLN A 114 -2.07 2.95 4.17
C GLN A 114 -2.04 3.03 2.66
N GLY A 115 -1.12 2.30 2.04
CA GLY A 115 -1.03 2.27 0.59
C GLY A 115 0.33 1.87 0.07
N PRO A 116 0.53 1.97 -1.25
CA PRO A 116 1.77 1.51 -1.89
C PRO A 116 3.01 2.28 -1.45
N ASN A 117 2.87 3.56 -1.12
CA ASN A 117 3.98 4.42 -0.69
C ASN A 117 3.84 4.83 0.77
N GLU A 118 3.27 4.00 1.60
CA GLU A 118 2.94 4.35 2.98
C GLU A 118 4.14 4.83 3.80
N GLU A 119 5.31 4.24 3.56
CA GLU A 119 6.53 4.62 4.28
C GLU A 119 6.89 6.09 4.03
N GLU A 120 6.97 6.46 2.78
CA GLU A 120 7.32 7.82 2.37
C GLU A 120 6.22 8.80 2.75
N ASP A 121 4.98 8.42 2.49
CA ASP A 121 3.83 9.27 2.80
C ASP A 121 3.67 9.47 4.30
N PHE A 122 3.92 8.42 5.09
CA PHE A 122 3.91 8.50 6.54
C PHE A 122 4.90 9.55 7.06
N LEU A 123 6.12 9.51 6.53
CA LEU A 123 7.15 10.47 6.93
C LEU A 123 6.77 11.89 6.54
N LYS A 124 6.21 12.07 5.36
CA LYS A 124 5.75 13.38 4.88
C LYS A 124 4.66 13.97 5.79
N ILE A 125 3.67 13.15 6.11
CA ILE A 125 2.55 13.60 6.95
C ILE A 125 3.03 13.88 8.37
N LYS A 126 3.88 13.02 8.90
CA LYS A 126 4.40 13.18 10.26
C LYS A 126 5.20 14.47 10.37
N GLU A 127 6.09 14.71 9.44
CA GLU A 127 6.91 15.94 9.39
C GLU A 127 6.02 17.16 9.23
N PHE A 128 5.00 17.07 8.39
CA PHE A 128 4.03 18.14 8.21
C PHE A 128 3.33 18.50 9.53
N CYS A 129 2.86 17.49 10.24
CA CYS A 129 2.19 17.71 11.54
C CYS A 129 3.10 18.37 12.55
N GLU A 130 4.35 17.93 12.61
CA GLU A 130 5.32 18.49 13.55
C GLU A 130 5.65 19.96 13.26
N LYS A 131 5.53 20.37 12.00
CA LYS A 131 5.84 21.75 11.60
C LYS A 131 4.64 22.68 11.70
N ASN A 132 3.44 22.19 11.56
CA ASN A 132 2.26 23.02 11.34
C ASN A 132 1.21 22.96 12.45
N PHE A 133 1.30 22.00 13.37
CA PHE A 133 0.27 21.82 14.41
C PHE A 133 0.78 21.98 15.82
#